data_3d7ea3d4d552a0cfcb3602f343e0fd22
#
_entry.id   3d7ea3d4d552a0cfcb3602f343e0fd22
#
_cell.length_a   1.000
_cell.length_b   1.000
_cell.length_c   1.000
_cell.angle_alpha   90.00
_cell.angle_beta   90.00
_cell.angle_gamma   90.00
#
_symmetry.space_group_name_H-M   'P 1'
#
loop_
_entity.id
_entity.type
_entity.pdbx_description
1 polymer ?
#
loop_
_entity_poly.entity_id
_entity_poly.type
_entity_poly.pdbx_seq_one_letter_code
_entity_poly.pdbx_strand_id
1 'polypeptide(L)'
;KLRTLVASLWTYDEEWNLANTPIGRKVEAEQRGYQRALKEWQRRGVDAQSTPLVQPPDRSRELKQAQALHYREIYIHSKLMIVDDSMFTLGSANLNLRSFASDSEINIATDDPDKAKDLRQRVWSQHTKGQWDGGEAATDNAAMELTFKNWEMQAADNLRHKASGDGLTSFLVKFYDERISMVRLA
;
A
#
# COMPACT_ATOMS: atom_id res chain seq x y z
N LYS A 1 22.58 19.82 9.93
CA LYS A 1 21.11 19.94 9.99
C LYS A 1 20.54 18.53 10.07
N LEU A 2 19.73 18.22 11.09
CA LEU A 2 19.07 16.90 11.19
C LEU A 2 18.12 16.71 10.00
N ARG A 3 18.21 15.57 9.33
CA ARG A 3 17.23 15.14 8.32
C ARG A 3 16.45 13.95 8.87
N THR A 4 15.16 13.96 8.62
CA THR A 4 14.25 12.88 9.03
C THR A 4 13.36 12.52 7.86
N LEU A 5 13.22 11.23 7.60
CA LEU A 5 12.24 10.67 6.68
C LEU A 5 11.31 9.74 7.44
N VAL A 6 10.01 9.97 7.29
CA VAL A 6 8.98 9.07 7.81
C VAL A 6 8.20 8.52 6.63
N ALA A 7 8.10 7.20 6.55
CA ALA A 7 7.35 6.51 5.51
C ALA A 7 6.45 5.43 6.14
N SER A 8 5.35 5.16 5.48
CA SER A 8 4.51 3.97 5.71
C SER A 8 4.75 2.96 4.59
N LEU A 9 4.48 1.69 4.88
CA LEU A 9 4.58 0.64 3.88
C LEU A 9 3.19 0.30 3.34
N TRP A 10 3.10 0.22 2.01
CA TRP A 10 1.87 -0.06 1.30
C TRP A 10 2.08 -1.12 0.23
N THR A 11 1.05 -1.90 -0.01
CA THR A 11 0.94 -2.79 -1.16
C THR A 11 -0.38 -2.54 -1.89
N TYR A 12 -0.61 -3.25 -2.97
CA TYR A 12 -1.87 -3.22 -3.70
C TYR A 12 -2.17 -4.59 -4.29
N ASP A 13 -3.46 -4.86 -4.50
CA ASP A 13 -3.93 -6.08 -5.16
C ASP A 13 -4.08 -5.77 -6.66
N GLU A 14 -3.36 -6.51 -7.50
CA GLU A 14 -3.35 -6.31 -8.97
C GLU A 14 -4.57 -6.93 -9.68
N GLU A 15 -5.18 -7.96 -9.09
CA GLU A 15 -6.22 -8.73 -9.75
C GLU A 15 -7.51 -8.79 -8.94
N TRP A 16 -8.41 -7.86 -9.22
CA TRP A 16 -9.82 -8.09 -8.91
C TRP A 16 -10.53 -8.59 -10.15
N ASN A 17 -10.85 -9.89 -10.17
CA ASN A 17 -11.77 -10.43 -11.16
C ASN A 17 -13.14 -9.74 -10.95
N LEU A 18 -13.52 -8.90 -11.92
CA LEU A 18 -14.78 -8.15 -11.88
C LEU A 18 -15.99 -9.03 -11.59
N ALA A 19 -15.99 -10.28 -12.07
CA ALA A 19 -17.05 -11.25 -11.80
C ALA A 19 -17.23 -11.55 -10.29
N ASN A 20 -16.18 -11.39 -9.50
CA ASN A 20 -16.23 -11.58 -8.06
C ASN A 20 -16.62 -10.33 -7.27
N THR A 21 -16.72 -9.18 -7.93
CA THR A 21 -17.17 -7.93 -7.28
C THR A 21 -18.69 -7.84 -7.24
N PRO A 22 -19.28 -7.15 -6.24
CA PRO A 22 -20.72 -6.93 -6.21
C PRO A 22 -21.26 -6.25 -7.47
N ILE A 23 -20.52 -5.25 -8.00
CA ILE A 23 -20.91 -4.55 -9.22
C ILE A 23 -20.78 -5.43 -10.46
N GLY A 24 -19.72 -6.23 -10.58
CA GLY A 24 -19.56 -7.17 -11.70
C GLY A 24 -20.70 -8.19 -11.76
N ARG A 25 -21.07 -8.80 -10.63
CA ARG A 25 -22.22 -9.73 -10.53
C ARG A 25 -23.53 -9.06 -10.89
N LYS A 26 -23.71 -7.79 -10.47
CA LYS A 26 -24.91 -7.00 -10.80
C LYS A 26 -24.99 -6.75 -12.30
N VAL A 27 -23.93 -6.27 -12.93
CA VAL A 27 -23.86 -6.02 -14.39
C VAL A 27 -24.13 -7.29 -15.18
N GLU A 28 -23.52 -8.39 -14.79
CA GLU A 28 -23.74 -9.68 -15.46
C GLU A 28 -25.19 -10.17 -15.33
N ALA A 29 -25.81 -9.98 -14.16
CA ALA A 29 -27.22 -10.32 -13.96
C ALA A 29 -28.15 -9.44 -14.80
N GLU A 30 -27.87 -8.12 -14.87
CA GLU A 30 -28.61 -7.16 -15.71
C GLU A 30 -28.49 -7.51 -17.20
N GLN A 31 -27.29 -7.83 -17.66
CA GLN A 31 -27.05 -8.25 -19.05
C GLN A 31 -27.75 -9.57 -19.40
N ARG A 32 -27.70 -10.57 -18.51
CA ARG A 32 -28.42 -11.83 -18.70
C ARG A 32 -29.93 -11.61 -18.74
N GLY A 33 -30.46 -10.73 -17.87
CA GLY A 33 -31.88 -10.33 -17.88
C GLY A 33 -32.28 -9.69 -19.19
N TYR A 34 -31.50 -8.73 -19.68
CA TYR A 34 -31.72 -8.06 -20.95
C TYR A 34 -31.71 -9.04 -22.14
N GLN A 35 -30.74 -9.94 -22.20
CA GLN A 35 -30.65 -10.94 -23.27
C GLN A 35 -31.88 -11.89 -23.29
N ARG A 36 -32.39 -12.27 -22.12
CA ARG A 36 -33.64 -13.05 -22.04
C ARG A 36 -34.83 -12.26 -22.54
N ALA A 37 -34.97 -11.00 -22.10
CA ALA A 37 -36.05 -10.12 -22.55
C ALA A 37 -36.01 -9.85 -24.06
N LEU A 38 -34.79 -9.67 -24.61
CA LEU A 38 -34.58 -9.48 -26.06
C LEU A 38 -35.03 -10.70 -26.85
N LYS A 39 -34.64 -11.92 -26.42
CA LYS A 39 -35.07 -13.17 -27.08
C LYS A 39 -36.59 -13.34 -27.02
N GLU A 40 -37.21 -13.05 -25.88
CA GLU A 40 -38.64 -13.14 -25.73
C GLU A 40 -39.38 -12.08 -26.61
N TRP A 41 -38.89 -10.86 -26.67
CA TRP A 41 -39.35 -9.77 -27.50
C TRP A 41 -39.31 -10.13 -29.00
N GLN A 42 -38.17 -10.67 -29.45
CA GLN A 42 -37.99 -11.19 -30.84
C GLN A 42 -38.95 -12.34 -31.16
N ARG A 43 -39.15 -13.28 -30.22
CA ARG A 43 -40.04 -14.41 -30.38
C ARG A 43 -41.51 -14.02 -30.51
N ARG A 44 -41.92 -12.97 -29.81
CA ARG A 44 -43.33 -12.47 -29.85
C ARG A 44 -43.65 -11.69 -31.11
N GLY A 45 -42.66 -11.30 -31.91
CA GLY A 45 -42.92 -10.47 -33.09
C GLY A 45 -43.52 -9.11 -32.77
N VAL A 46 -43.24 -8.57 -31.59
CA VAL A 46 -43.79 -7.32 -31.09
C VAL A 46 -43.24 -6.15 -31.90
N ASP A 47 -44.10 -5.25 -32.35
CA ASP A 47 -43.69 -4.01 -33.00
C ASP A 47 -42.78 -3.18 -32.08
N ALA A 48 -41.58 -2.90 -32.57
CA ALA A 48 -40.54 -2.18 -31.80
C ALA A 48 -40.97 -0.78 -31.35
N GLN A 49 -41.94 -0.21 -32.03
CA GLN A 49 -42.49 1.12 -31.70
C GLN A 49 -43.51 1.08 -30.56
N SER A 50 -44.22 -0.04 -30.40
CA SER A 50 -45.26 -0.20 -29.36
C SER A 50 -44.77 -0.67 -28.01
N THR A 51 -43.63 -1.35 -27.96
CA THR A 51 -43.06 -1.85 -26.72
C THR A 51 -41.52 -1.75 -26.74
N PRO A 52 -40.95 -0.59 -26.41
CA PRO A 52 -39.51 -0.41 -26.42
C PRO A 52 -38.81 -1.31 -25.36
N LEU A 53 -37.78 -2.01 -25.80
CA LEU A 53 -36.96 -2.80 -24.89
C LEU A 53 -36.00 -1.87 -24.12
N VAL A 54 -36.13 -1.87 -22.79
CA VAL A 54 -35.28 -1.05 -21.92
C VAL A 54 -33.85 -1.65 -21.87
N GLN A 55 -32.89 -0.89 -22.35
CA GLN A 55 -31.46 -1.29 -22.24
C GLN A 55 -30.98 -1.18 -20.79
N PRO A 56 -30.04 -2.07 -20.37
CA PRO A 56 -29.42 -1.94 -19.08
C PRO A 56 -28.68 -0.58 -18.96
N PRO A 57 -28.62 0.01 -17.78
CA PRO A 57 -27.91 1.26 -17.58
C PRO A 57 -26.42 1.11 -17.86
N ASP A 58 -25.79 2.16 -18.39
CA ASP A 58 -24.34 2.21 -18.54
C ASP A 58 -23.66 2.29 -17.17
N ARG A 59 -22.88 1.26 -16.84
CA ARG A 59 -22.13 1.17 -15.58
C ARG A 59 -20.61 1.21 -15.78
N SER A 60 -20.16 1.72 -16.92
CA SER A 60 -18.75 1.78 -17.27
C SER A 60 -17.90 2.47 -16.21
N ARG A 61 -18.45 3.52 -15.58
CA ARG A 61 -17.77 4.25 -14.50
C ARG A 61 -17.65 3.40 -13.23
N GLU A 62 -18.72 2.72 -12.83
CA GLU A 62 -18.74 1.86 -11.64
C GLU A 62 -17.79 0.65 -11.84
N LEU A 63 -17.77 0.08 -13.04
CA LEU A 63 -16.84 -1.00 -13.39
C LEU A 63 -15.39 -0.56 -13.37
N LYS A 64 -15.06 0.60 -13.94
CA LYS A 64 -13.70 1.17 -13.87
C LYS A 64 -13.27 1.41 -12.43
N GLN A 65 -14.18 1.91 -11.58
CA GLN A 65 -13.89 2.13 -10.17
C GLN A 65 -13.66 0.81 -9.42
N ALA A 66 -14.39 -0.25 -9.77
CA ALA A 66 -14.22 -1.58 -9.19
C ALA A 66 -12.95 -2.30 -9.68
N GLN A 67 -12.41 -1.92 -10.85
CA GLN A 67 -11.14 -2.40 -11.39
C GLN A 67 -9.93 -1.63 -10.87
N ALA A 68 -10.13 -0.49 -10.20
CA ALA A 68 -9.05 0.31 -9.64
C ALA A 68 -8.23 -0.53 -8.64
N LEU A 69 -6.93 -0.26 -8.59
CA LEU A 69 -6.05 -0.94 -7.64
C LEU A 69 -6.48 -0.67 -6.20
N HIS A 70 -6.57 -1.71 -5.40
CA HIS A 70 -6.92 -1.63 -3.99
C HIS A 70 -5.64 -1.56 -3.15
N TYR A 71 -5.30 -0.38 -2.66
CA TYR A 71 -4.13 -0.17 -1.82
C TYR A 71 -4.40 -0.58 -0.39
N ARG A 72 -3.41 -1.25 0.23
CA ARG A 72 -3.47 -1.69 1.62
C ARG A 72 -2.20 -1.28 2.34
N GLU A 73 -2.36 -0.70 3.52
CA GLU A 73 -1.24 -0.44 4.40
C GLU A 73 -0.71 -1.77 4.97
N ILE A 74 0.62 -1.90 4.96
CA ILE A 74 1.31 -3.01 5.60
C ILE A 74 1.58 -2.62 7.04
N TYR A 75 0.93 -3.29 7.98
CA TYR A 75 1.15 -3.07 9.40
C TYR A 75 2.52 -3.60 9.82
N ILE A 76 3.40 -2.68 10.20
CA ILE A 76 4.74 -3.02 10.71
C ILE A 76 4.63 -3.27 12.20
N HIS A 77 4.88 -4.52 12.63
CA HIS A 77 4.90 -4.89 14.05
C HIS A 77 6.32 -5.13 14.58
N SER A 78 7.35 -5.09 13.77
CA SER A 78 8.75 -5.21 14.19
C SER A 78 9.21 -3.97 14.96
N LYS A 79 9.89 -4.18 16.07
CA LYS A 79 10.53 -3.15 16.88
C LYS A 79 12.04 -3.29 16.69
N LEU A 80 12.49 -2.77 15.56
CA LEU A 80 13.87 -2.81 15.11
C LEU A 80 14.44 -1.39 15.15
N MET A 81 15.59 -1.24 15.77
CA MET A 81 16.42 -0.03 15.69
C MET A 81 17.81 -0.44 15.23
N ILE A 82 18.34 0.27 14.25
CA ILE A 82 19.71 0.10 13.77
C ILE A 82 20.42 1.44 13.88
N VAL A 83 21.63 1.47 14.38
CA VAL A 83 22.42 2.68 14.60
C VAL A 83 23.74 2.55 13.84
N ASP A 84 23.91 3.40 12.82
CA ASP A 84 25.17 3.60 12.06
C ASP A 84 25.86 2.31 11.59
N ASP A 85 25.09 1.26 11.27
CA ASP A 85 25.61 -0.09 10.98
C ASP A 85 26.55 -0.64 12.06
N SER A 86 26.56 -0.07 13.26
CA SER A 86 27.42 -0.48 14.37
C SER A 86 26.72 -1.38 15.37
N MET A 87 25.41 -1.21 15.52
CA MET A 87 24.59 -2.01 16.41
C MET A 87 23.12 -2.05 15.96
N PHE A 88 22.38 -3.05 16.45
CA PHE A 88 20.92 -3.04 16.37
C PHE A 88 20.29 -3.63 17.62
N THR A 89 19.01 -3.26 17.82
CA THR A 89 18.13 -3.94 18.77
C THR A 89 16.88 -4.43 18.05
N LEU A 90 16.40 -5.60 18.43
CA LEU A 90 15.18 -6.20 17.90
C LEU A 90 14.43 -6.90 19.03
N GLY A 91 13.13 -6.63 19.14
CA GLY A 91 12.33 -7.27 20.18
C GLY A 91 10.87 -6.88 20.19
N SER A 92 10.25 -7.01 21.35
CA SER A 92 8.83 -6.72 21.57
C SER A 92 8.55 -5.30 22.07
N ALA A 93 9.55 -4.60 22.63
CA ALA A 93 9.38 -3.27 23.23
C ALA A 93 9.10 -2.19 22.19
N ASN A 94 7.96 -1.52 22.30
CA ASN A 94 7.64 -0.33 21.52
C ASN A 94 8.29 0.92 22.14
N LEU A 95 8.48 1.96 21.33
CA LEU A 95 8.88 3.29 21.80
C LEU A 95 7.67 4.01 22.45
N ASN A 96 7.21 3.47 23.58
CA ASN A 96 6.13 4.08 24.35
C ASN A 96 6.31 3.83 25.86
N LEU A 97 5.58 4.59 26.67
CA LEU A 97 5.70 4.52 28.12
C LEU A 97 5.36 3.14 28.68
N ARG A 98 4.39 2.44 28.10
CA ARG A 98 3.99 1.11 28.59
C ARG A 98 5.12 0.09 28.47
N SER A 99 5.76 -0.01 27.30
CA SER A 99 6.87 -0.94 27.11
C SER A 99 8.11 -0.60 27.92
N PHE A 100 8.30 0.69 28.29
CA PHE A 100 9.43 1.10 29.14
C PHE A 100 9.16 1.00 30.64
N ALA A 101 7.89 1.07 31.09
CA ALA A 101 7.59 1.23 32.50
C ALA A 101 6.74 0.11 33.12
N SER A 102 5.92 -0.61 32.35
CA SER A 102 4.92 -1.52 32.90
C SER A 102 4.80 -2.87 32.20
N ASP A 103 5.00 -2.94 30.88
CA ASP A 103 4.84 -4.19 30.16
C ASP A 103 6.09 -5.07 30.27
N SER A 104 5.90 -6.38 30.27
CA SER A 104 7.01 -7.34 30.21
C SER A 104 7.47 -7.47 28.75
N GLU A 105 8.68 -7.01 28.48
CA GLU A 105 9.25 -6.96 27.14
C GLU A 105 10.55 -7.75 27.06
N ILE A 106 10.88 -8.25 25.90
CA ILE A 106 12.15 -8.88 25.60
C ILE A 106 12.76 -8.31 24.34
N ASN A 107 13.99 -7.84 24.43
CA ASN A 107 14.78 -7.37 23.29
C ASN A 107 16.12 -8.05 23.28
N ILE A 108 16.62 -8.34 22.09
CA ILE A 108 18.03 -8.65 21.85
C ILE A 108 18.74 -7.41 21.35
N ALA A 109 20.00 -7.29 21.67
CA ALA A 109 20.88 -6.26 21.13
C ALA A 109 22.21 -6.90 20.72
N THR A 110 22.86 -6.36 19.70
CA THR A 110 24.19 -6.75 19.29
C THR A 110 24.94 -5.51 18.82
N ASP A 111 26.23 -5.51 19.07
CA ASP A 111 27.22 -4.53 18.60
C ASP A 111 28.12 -5.08 17.50
N ASP A 112 27.64 -6.10 16.77
CA ASP A 112 28.31 -6.69 15.63
C ASP A 112 28.01 -5.86 14.36
N PRO A 113 28.99 -5.10 13.83
CA PRO A 113 28.76 -4.20 12.70
C PRO A 113 28.39 -4.95 11.41
N ASP A 114 28.96 -6.13 11.19
CA ASP A 114 28.68 -6.91 9.97
C ASP A 114 27.22 -7.35 9.95
N LYS A 115 26.72 -7.80 11.09
CA LYS A 115 25.31 -8.19 11.22
C LYS A 115 24.37 -6.99 11.18
N ALA A 116 24.76 -5.86 11.77
CA ALA A 116 23.95 -4.65 11.73
C ALA A 116 23.79 -4.13 10.29
N LYS A 117 24.89 -4.09 9.54
CA LYS A 117 24.91 -3.70 8.13
C LYS A 117 24.08 -4.67 7.25
N ASP A 118 24.32 -5.98 7.38
CA ASP A 118 23.56 -6.99 6.62
C ASP A 118 22.06 -6.89 6.89
N LEU A 119 21.66 -6.74 8.16
CA LEU A 119 20.25 -6.58 8.52
C LEU A 119 19.63 -5.30 7.92
N ARG A 120 20.33 -4.16 8.01
CA ARG A 120 19.88 -2.91 7.39
C ARG A 120 19.69 -3.07 5.87
N GLN A 121 20.70 -3.61 5.19
CA GLN A 121 20.67 -3.80 3.75
C GLN A 121 19.48 -4.69 3.32
N ARG A 122 19.24 -5.79 4.03
CA ARG A 122 18.08 -6.68 3.77
C ARG A 122 16.75 -5.97 3.98
N VAL A 123 16.59 -5.28 5.10
CA VAL A 123 15.35 -4.57 5.43
C VAL A 123 15.07 -3.47 4.41
N TRP A 124 16.09 -2.68 4.07
CA TRP A 124 15.94 -1.60 3.11
C TRP A 124 15.69 -2.10 1.69
N SER A 125 16.40 -3.14 1.27
CA SER A 125 16.14 -3.83 0.00
C SER A 125 14.69 -4.36 -0.06
N GLN A 126 14.21 -4.97 1.02
CA GLN A 126 12.82 -5.45 1.09
C GLN A 126 11.82 -4.31 0.93
N HIS A 127 11.99 -3.19 1.65
CA HIS A 127 11.10 -2.04 1.58
C HIS A 127 11.07 -1.40 0.19
N THR A 128 12.17 -1.46 -0.54
CA THR A 128 12.33 -0.87 -1.86
C THR A 128 12.16 -1.86 -3.02
N LYS A 129 11.68 -3.08 -2.74
CA LYS A 129 11.57 -4.17 -3.75
C LYS A 129 12.89 -4.42 -4.48
N GLY A 130 14.00 -4.40 -3.74
CA GLY A 130 15.35 -4.69 -4.24
C GLY A 130 16.07 -3.51 -4.93
N GLN A 131 15.46 -2.33 -4.98
CA GLN A 131 16.07 -1.19 -5.69
C GLN A 131 17.18 -0.49 -4.90
N TRP A 132 17.07 -0.41 -3.57
CA TRP A 132 17.97 0.35 -2.71
C TRP A 132 18.17 -0.39 -1.38
N ASP A 133 19.40 -0.79 -1.10
CA ASP A 133 19.80 -1.38 0.18
C ASP A 133 20.56 -0.38 1.07
N GLY A 134 20.86 0.81 0.54
CA GLY A 134 21.61 1.85 1.23
C GLY A 134 23.12 1.74 1.09
N GLY A 135 23.65 0.66 0.52
CA GLY A 135 25.10 0.49 0.30
C GLY A 135 25.94 0.83 1.55
N GLU A 136 26.88 1.77 1.41
CA GLU A 136 27.78 2.25 2.46
C GLU A 136 27.23 3.50 3.20
N ALA A 137 25.91 3.65 3.27
CA ALA A 137 25.27 4.86 3.83
C ALA A 137 25.69 5.21 5.27
N ALA A 138 26.07 4.21 6.08
CA ALA A 138 26.50 4.47 7.45
C ALA A 138 27.94 5.04 7.56
N THR A 139 28.78 4.82 6.55
CA THR A 139 30.21 5.20 6.59
C THR A 139 30.59 6.29 5.60
N ASP A 140 29.73 6.56 4.62
CA ASP A 140 29.94 7.57 3.59
C ASP A 140 28.78 8.59 3.56
N ASN A 141 29.08 9.85 3.85
CA ASN A 141 28.11 10.94 3.83
C ASN A 141 27.47 11.15 2.45
N ALA A 142 28.17 10.94 1.35
CA ALA A 142 27.63 11.07 0.01
C ALA A 142 26.64 9.93 -0.28
N ALA A 143 26.95 8.71 0.11
CA ALA A 143 26.05 7.58 0.03
C ALA A 143 24.80 7.76 0.91
N MET A 144 24.94 8.32 2.11
CA MET A 144 23.83 8.67 3.00
C MET A 144 22.90 9.70 2.36
N GLU A 145 23.45 10.81 1.84
CA GLU A 145 22.68 11.85 1.18
C GLU A 145 21.92 11.31 -0.05
N LEU A 146 22.57 10.47 -0.85
CA LEU A 146 21.96 9.83 -2.00
C LEU A 146 20.82 8.89 -1.58
N THR A 147 21.03 8.10 -0.54
CA THR A 147 20.02 7.19 0.02
C THR A 147 18.79 7.96 0.49
N PHE A 148 18.96 9.02 1.28
CA PHE A 148 17.85 9.87 1.70
C PHE A 148 17.07 10.43 0.53
N LYS A 149 17.77 10.98 -0.48
CA LYS A 149 17.17 11.54 -1.68
C LYS A 149 16.36 10.48 -2.45
N ASN A 150 16.90 9.30 -2.64
CA ASN A 150 16.24 8.21 -3.36
C ASN A 150 14.98 7.74 -2.63
N TRP A 151 15.03 7.60 -1.31
CA TRP A 151 13.88 7.21 -0.51
C TRP A 151 12.81 8.29 -0.48
N GLU A 152 13.20 9.57 -0.33
CA GLU A 152 12.26 10.70 -0.39
C GLU A 152 11.53 10.76 -1.74
N MET A 153 12.28 10.61 -2.85
CA MET A 153 11.70 10.60 -4.19
C MET A 153 10.76 9.41 -4.38
N GLN A 154 11.20 8.20 -4.05
CA GLN A 154 10.40 6.99 -4.22
C GLN A 154 9.12 7.03 -3.38
N ALA A 155 9.21 7.47 -2.13
CA ALA A 155 8.05 7.59 -1.25
C ALA A 155 7.05 8.65 -1.76
N ALA A 156 7.54 9.76 -2.32
CA ALA A 156 6.70 10.81 -2.91
C ALA A 156 6.07 10.36 -4.24
N ASP A 157 6.80 9.62 -5.08
CA ASP A 157 6.31 9.06 -6.33
C ASP A 157 5.21 8.05 -6.08
N ASN A 158 5.42 7.13 -5.14
CA ASN A 158 4.40 6.16 -4.76
C ASN A 158 3.16 6.80 -4.15
N LEU A 159 3.30 7.92 -3.43
CA LEU A 159 2.13 8.68 -2.97
C LEU A 159 1.31 9.23 -4.16
N ARG A 160 1.99 9.72 -5.21
CA ARG A 160 1.33 10.17 -6.45
C ARG A 160 0.69 9.01 -7.20
N HIS A 161 1.39 7.90 -7.37
CA HIS A 161 0.86 6.68 -8.00
C HIS A 161 -0.39 6.19 -7.26
N LYS A 162 -0.37 6.15 -5.92
CA LYS A 162 -1.53 5.80 -5.12
C LYS A 162 -2.72 6.76 -5.37
N ALA A 163 -2.46 8.05 -5.50
CA ALA A 163 -3.50 9.05 -5.76
C ALA A 163 -4.10 8.95 -7.17
N SER A 164 -3.29 8.55 -8.17
CA SER A 164 -3.74 8.37 -9.57
C SER A 164 -4.31 6.96 -9.86
N GLY A 165 -4.18 6.02 -8.92
CA GLY A 165 -4.63 4.65 -9.12
C GLY A 165 -3.62 3.75 -9.84
N ASP A 166 -2.33 4.12 -9.83
CA ASP A 166 -1.24 3.41 -10.50
C ASP A 166 -0.51 2.44 -9.55
N GLY A 167 0.19 1.45 -10.12
CA GLY A 167 0.99 0.50 -9.35
C GLY A 167 2.15 1.13 -8.60
N LEU A 168 2.42 0.65 -7.37
CA LEU A 168 3.53 1.11 -6.57
C LEU A 168 4.85 0.47 -7.01
N THR A 169 5.89 1.27 -7.18
CA THR A 169 7.23 0.81 -7.56
C THR A 169 7.99 0.17 -6.40
N SER A 170 7.61 0.50 -5.17
CA SER A 170 8.12 -0.10 -3.93
C SER A 170 7.00 -0.12 -2.87
N PHE A 171 7.31 -0.61 -1.66
CA PHE A 171 6.36 -0.54 -0.55
C PHE A 171 6.36 0.83 0.15
N LEU A 172 7.35 1.67 -0.07
CA LEU A 172 7.49 2.97 0.58
C LEU A 172 6.46 3.98 0.05
N VAL A 173 5.67 4.55 0.95
CA VAL A 173 4.82 5.70 0.66
C VAL A 173 5.11 6.79 1.68
N LYS A 174 5.19 8.04 1.25
CA LYS A 174 5.40 9.17 2.17
C LYS A 174 4.31 9.14 3.23
N PHE A 175 4.72 9.14 4.50
CA PHE A 175 3.77 9.17 5.61
C PHE A 175 2.99 10.48 5.61
N TYR A 176 1.68 10.35 5.73
CA TYR A 176 0.77 11.46 5.90
C TYR A 176 -0.28 11.04 6.93
N ASP A 177 -0.35 11.77 8.04
CA ASP A 177 -1.36 11.54 9.05
C ASP A 177 -2.55 12.47 8.81
N GLU A 178 -3.65 11.92 8.32
CA GLU A 178 -4.90 12.66 8.10
C GLU A 178 -5.69 12.86 9.39
N ARG A 179 -5.27 12.22 10.48
CA ARG A 179 -5.98 12.32 11.75
C ARG A 179 -5.74 13.68 12.37
N ILE A 180 -6.81 14.41 12.58
CA ILE A 180 -6.80 15.58 13.49
C ILE A 180 -6.73 15.01 14.89
N SER A 181 -5.53 14.94 15.46
CA SER A 181 -5.36 14.48 16.83
C SER A 181 -5.97 15.51 17.79
N MET A 182 -7.13 15.18 18.34
CA MET A 182 -7.74 15.88 19.48
C MET A 182 -7.14 15.41 20.82
N VAL A 183 -6.28 14.41 20.78
CA VAL A 183 -5.64 13.87 21.99
C VAL A 183 -4.43 14.73 22.33
N ARG A 184 -4.55 15.56 23.33
CA ARG A 184 -3.39 16.12 24.02
C ARG A 184 -2.76 14.98 24.82
N LEU A 185 -1.57 14.59 24.44
CA LEU A 185 -0.75 13.76 25.32
C LEU A 185 -0.38 14.63 26.52
N ALA A 186 -0.98 14.31 27.65
CA ALA A 186 -0.65 14.93 28.94
C ALA A 186 0.67 14.32 29.46
#